data_ddf44278b342563a8095b43bc1c1e803
#
_entry.id   ddf44278b342563a8095b43bc1c1e803
#
_cell.length_a   1.000
_cell.length_b   1.000
_cell.length_c   1.000
_cell.angle_alpha   90.00
_cell.angle_beta   90.00
_cell.angle_gamma   90.00
#
_symmetry.space_group_name_H-M   'P 1'
#
loop_
_entity.id
_entity.type
_entity.pdbx_description
1 polymer ?
#
loop_
_entity_poly.entity_id
_entity_poly.type
_entity_poly.pdbx_seq_one_letter_code
_entity_poly.pdbx_strand_id
1 'polypeptide(L)'
;MQSLRDALDARPDTRQRQLLVSGDGSYTNRTVLRQLPERTTFIGRIRKDAKLFLALPPLPAIRSGGRPRRYGAPAPTPEQVLHDDTVPVVKVRCFAAGEVRQIPVKVVRIVYWRKAGPDLPLLLLVIKPLGYRLRKGSKLLYRQPAFLICTDPQLDLTVLLQAYVDRWEIECNHRDEKSLIGTAQGQVWNPWAVVRLPQFQVAIYSLLLLASILAYGFQRTAVYLPLPLWRRKSIRPSILDLLNLLRDQIFARGMQDNPTPSIDDFAALAPVDANARKPPLGSETLCTVAA
;
A
#
# COMPACT_ATOMS: atom_id res chain seq x y z
N MET A 1 2.21 10.16 8.58
CA MET A 1 0.89 9.72 9.08
C MET A 1 0.12 10.88 9.71
N GLN A 2 0.73 11.68 10.59
CA GLN A 2 0.05 12.82 11.22
C GLN A 2 -0.56 13.79 10.19
N SER A 3 0.21 14.27 9.22
CA SER A 3 -0.29 15.19 8.19
C SER A 3 -1.49 14.64 7.40
N LEU A 4 -1.52 13.33 7.15
CA LEU A 4 -2.67 12.70 6.50
C LEU A 4 -3.87 12.63 7.44
N ARG A 5 -3.66 12.35 8.73
CA ARG A 5 -4.72 12.37 9.74
C ARG A 5 -5.28 13.79 9.89
N ASP A 6 -4.42 14.80 9.96
CA ASP A 6 -4.83 16.20 10.04
C ASP A 6 -5.67 16.62 8.83
N ALA A 7 -5.27 16.19 7.62
CA ALA A 7 -6.02 16.44 6.40
C ALA A 7 -7.41 15.77 6.39
N LEU A 8 -7.51 14.56 6.94
CA LEU A 8 -8.80 13.87 7.09
C LEU A 8 -9.68 14.55 8.18
N ASP A 9 -9.08 15.01 9.26
CA ASP A 9 -9.78 15.64 10.36
C ASP A 9 -10.28 17.06 10.02
N ALA A 10 -9.60 17.73 9.11
CA ALA A 10 -9.98 19.06 8.64
C ALA A 10 -11.31 19.06 7.83
N ARG A 11 -11.77 17.90 7.36
CA ARG A 11 -12.97 17.78 6.52
C ARG A 11 -14.07 17.03 7.25
N PRO A 12 -15.29 17.60 7.36
CA PRO A 12 -16.41 16.98 8.09
C PRO A 12 -16.79 15.58 7.58
N ASP A 13 -16.70 15.35 6.28
CA ASP A 13 -17.05 14.08 5.61
C ASP A 13 -16.02 12.96 5.82
N THR A 14 -14.79 13.30 6.22
CA THR A 14 -13.70 12.32 6.39
C THR A 14 -13.16 12.23 7.81
N ARG A 15 -13.46 13.18 8.69
CA ARG A 15 -12.89 13.23 10.04
C ARG A 15 -13.15 11.97 10.89
N GLN A 16 -14.25 11.27 10.65
CA GLN A 16 -14.60 10.04 11.38
C GLN A 16 -13.99 8.77 10.74
N ARG A 17 -13.34 8.89 9.57
CA ARG A 17 -12.77 7.74 8.89
C ARG A 17 -11.57 7.18 9.65
N GLN A 18 -11.53 5.87 9.76
CA GLN A 18 -10.33 5.17 10.23
C GLN A 18 -9.25 5.25 9.15
N LEU A 19 -8.02 5.52 9.57
CA LEU A 19 -6.85 5.46 8.71
C LEU A 19 -6.20 4.08 8.88
N LEU A 20 -6.16 3.30 7.81
CA LEU A 20 -5.49 2.02 7.77
C LEU A 20 -4.16 2.18 7.02
N VAL A 21 -3.06 1.92 7.70
CA VAL A 21 -1.71 2.07 7.15
C VAL A 21 -1.00 0.72 7.13
N SER A 22 -0.54 0.31 5.96
CA SER A 22 0.29 -0.89 5.80
C SER A 22 1.74 -0.49 5.51
N GLY A 23 2.66 -0.97 6.33
CA GLY A 23 4.10 -0.69 6.22
C GLY A 23 4.93 -1.97 6.11
N ASP A 24 6.12 -1.82 5.58
CA ASP A 24 7.09 -2.90 5.54
C ASP A 24 7.84 -3.02 6.90
N GLY A 25 8.84 -3.94 6.97
CA GLY A 25 9.58 -4.20 8.20
C GLY A 25 10.40 -3.00 8.72
N SER A 26 10.85 -2.10 7.85
CA SER A 26 11.61 -0.91 8.22
C SER A 26 10.75 0.11 8.98
N TYR A 27 9.50 0.24 8.58
CA TYR A 27 8.52 1.11 9.25
C TYR A 27 7.90 0.49 10.50
N THR A 28 8.07 -0.82 10.72
CA THR A 28 7.57 -1.51 11.90
C THR A 28 8.55 -1.34 13.08
N ASN A 29 8.70 -0.12 13.53
CA ASN A 29 9.68 0.28 14.52
C ASN A 29 9.04 1.05 15.70
N ARG A 30 9.87 1.36 16.72
CA ARG A 30 9.42 2.02 17.93
C ARG A 30 8.84 3.41 17.68
N THR A 31 9.46 4.18 16.79
CA THR A 31 9.04 5.55 16.50
C THR A 31 7.65 5.57 15.90
N VAL A 32 7.41 4.75 14.88
CA VAL A 32 6.11 4.65 14.23
C VAL A 32 5.03 4.14 15.18
N LEU A 33 5.29 3.02 15.88
CA LEU A 33 4.26 2.37 16.70
C LEU A 33 3.86 3.18 17.95
N ARG A 34 4.74 4.05 18.46
CA ARG A 34 4.43 4.88 19.64
C ARG A 34 3.89 6.26 19.29
N GLN A 35 3.91 6.63 18.04
CA GLN A 35 3.45 7.93 17.56
C GLN A 35 2.31 7.77 16.54
N LEU A 36 1.53 6.69 16.66
CA LEU A 36 0.36 6.52 15.82
C LEU A 36 -0.67 7.59 16.17
N PRO A 37 -1.18 8.32 15.17
CA PRO A 37 -2.28 9.23 15.39
C PRO A 37 -3.53 8.48 15.86
N GLU A 38 -4.44 9.18 16.49
CA GLU A 38 -5.76 8.65 16.82
C GLU A 38 -6.48 8.13 15.58
N ARG A 39 -7.37 7.18 15.75
CA ARG A 39 -8.13 6.56 14.66
C ARG A 39 -7.23 6.05 13.52
N THR A 40 -6.03 5.56 13.86
CA THR A 40 -5.08 5.00 12.91
C THR A 40 -4.72 3.58 13.31
N THR A 41 -4.98 2.65 12.41
CA THR A 41 -4.55 1.26 12.53
C THR A 41 -3.34 1.02 11.66
N PHE A 42 -2.28 0.47 12.23
CA PHE A 42 -1.05 0.15 11.52
C PHE A 42 -0.88 -1.38 11.37
N ILE A 43 -0.59 -1.80 10.16
CA ILE A 43 -0.23 -3.18 9.82
C ILE A 43 1.21 -3.18 9.38
N GLY A 44 2.05 -3.98 10.03
CA GLY A 44 3.48 -4.01 9.73
C GLY A 44 4.09 -5.39 9.76
N ARG A 45 5.11 -5.61 8.92
CA ARG A 45 5.88 -6.85 8.92
C ARG A 45 6.87 -6.85 10.07
N ILE A 46 6.97 -8.00 10.78
CA ILE A 46 7.96 -8.22 11.83
C ILE A 46 8.86 -9.41 11.52
N ARG A 47 9.95 -9.53 12.25
CA ARG A 47 10.88 -10.65 12.13
C ARG A 47 10.29 -11.92 12.75
N LYS A 48 10.69 -13.07 12.25
CA LYS A 48 10.28 -14.39 12.72
C LYS A 48 10.64 -14.66 14.20
N ASP A 49 11.72 -14.01 14.67
CA ASP A 49 12.27 -14.12 16.02
C ASP A 49 11.85 -12.97 16.95
N ALA A 50 10.83 -12.18 16.57
CA ALA A 50 10.37 -11.06 17.38
C ALA A 50 9.90 -11.52 18.77
N LYS A 51 10.43 -10.88 19.83
CA LYS A 51 10.09 -11.18 21.22
C LYS A 51 8.79 -10.49 21.60
N LEU A 52 7.73 -11.25 21.64
CA LEU A 52 6.39 -10.84 22.02
C LEU A 52 6.09 -11.27 23.45
N PHE A 53 5.07 -10.68 24.06
CA PHE A 53 4.66 -10.94 25.44
C PHE A 53 3.16 -11.13 25.51
N LEU A 54 2.71 -11.90 26.47
CA LEU A 54 1.30 -12.02 26.84
C LEU A 54 0.85 -10.79 27.64
N ALA A 55 -0.45 -10.65 27.84
CA ALA A 55 -1.01 -9.65 28.73
C ALA A 55 -0.43 -9.81 30.16
N LEU A 56 -0.27 -8.69 30.83
CA LEU A 56 0.09 -8.71 32.24
C LEU A 56 -1.10 -9.29 33.03
N PRO A 57 -0.88 -10.31 33.87
CA PRO A 57 -1.95 -10.80 34.74
C PRO A 57 -2.40 -9.71 35.72
N PRO A 58 -3.62 -9.78 36.23
CA PRO A 58 -4.10 -8.85 37.27
C PRO A 58 -3.09 -8.74 38.41
N LEU A 59 -2.89 -7.54 38.92
CA LEU A 59 -1.96 -7.32 40.05
C LEU A 59 -2.44 -8.12 41.28
N PRO A 60 -1.54 -8.83 41.94
CA PRO A 60 -1.90 -9.45 43.23
C PRO A 60 -2.27 -8.36 44.25
N ALA A 61 -3.19 -8.70 45.17
CA ALA A 61 -3.65 -7.78 46.20
C ALA A 61 -2.51 -7.27 47.12
N ILE A 62 -1.44 -8.06 47.25
CA ILE A 62 -0.25 -7.69 48.02
C ILE A 62 0.88 -7.34 47.04
N ARG A 63 1.34 -6.11 47.05
CA ARG A 63 2.49 -5.66 46.25
C ARG A 63 3.80 -6.13 46.93
N SER A 64 4.56 -6.98 46.24
CA SER A 64 5.97 -7.18 46.56
C SER A 64 6.77 -5.96 46.12
N GLY A 65 7.76 -5.53 46.92
CA GLY A 65 8.63 -4.42 46.58
C GLY A 65 9.34 -4.62 45.24
N GLY A 66 9.76 -3.51 44.64
CA GLY A 66 10.49 -3.49 43.36
C GLY A 66 9.77 -2.82 42.22
N ARG A 67 10.45 -2.70 41.06
CA ARG A 67 9.90 -2.06 39.86
C ARG A 67 8.77 -2.91 39.26
N PRO A 68 7.56 -2.36 39.07
CA PRO A 68 6.44 -3.10 38.49
C PRO A 68 6.78 -3.69 37.12
N ARG A 69 6.35 -4.93 36.89
CA ARG A 69 6.42 -5.53 35.56
C ARG A 69 5.49 -4.78 34.62
N ARG A 70 5.96 -4.55 33.39
CA ARG A 70 5.16 -3.85 32.36
C ARG A 70 4.62 -4.81 31.30
N TYR A 71 5.05 -6.06 31.28
CA TYR A 71 4.66 -7.10 30.33
C TYR A 71 4.46 -8.42 31.06
N GLY A 72 3.56 -9.23 30.55
CA GLY A 72 3.34 -10.59 31.05
C GLY A 72 4.47 -11.56 30.69
N ALA A 73 4.18 -12.84 30.71
CA ALA A 73 5.12 -13.88 30.30
C ALA A 73 5.52 -13.74 28.83
N PRO A 74 6.68 -14.24 28.40
CA PRO A 74 7.03 -14.34 26.98
C PRO A 74 5.95 -15.12 26.22
N ALA A 75 5.48 -14.54 25.12
CA ALA A 75 4.61 -15.22 24.16
C ALA A 75 5.48 -16.03 23.17
N PRO A 76 4.91 -17.05 22.51
CA PRO A 76 5.58 -17.73 21.41
C PRO A 76 6.05 -16.74 20.35
N THR A 77 7.24 -16.97 19.80
CA THR A 77 7.73 -16.17 18.67
C THR A 77 6.86 -16.42 17.43
N PRO A 78 6.85 -15.50 16.45
CA PRO A 78 6.10 -15.71 15.20
C PRO A 78 6.45 -17.02 14.49
N GLU A 79 7.73 -17.43 14.54
CA GLU A 79 8.18 -18.71 13.97
C GLU A 79 7.64 -19.91 14.76
N GLN A 80 7.61 -19.84 16.10
CA GLN A 80 6.99 -20.89 16.93
C GLN A 80 5.49 -21.00 16.63
N VAL A 81 4.77 -19.89 16.49
CA VAL A 81 3.35 -19.91 16.11
C VAL A 81 3.14 -20.55 14.73
N LEU A 82 4.05 -20.34 13.77
CA LEU A 82 3.98 -20.98 12.46
C LEU A 82 3.97 -22.50 12.57
N HIS A 83 4.79 -23.06 13.45
CA HIS A 83 4.99 -24.51 13.64
C HIS A 83 4.11 -25.13 14.74
N ASP A 84 3.40 -24.31 15.51
CA ASP A 84 2.54 -24.77 16.60
C ASP A 84 1.19 -25.26 16.04
N ASP A 85 0.98 -26.56 15.98
CA ASP A 85 -0.24 -27.15 15.47
C ASP A 85 -1.47 -26.93 16.37
N THR A 86 -1.29 -26.47 17.60
CA THR A 86 -2.40 -26.08 18.48
C THR A 86 -3.07 -24.78 18.06
N VAL A 87 -2.36 -23.92 17.33
CA VAL A 87 -2.92 -22.69 16.74
C VAL A 87 -3.61 -23.03 15.43
N PRO A 88 -4.94 -22.86 15.33
CA PRO A 88 -5.70 -23.26 14.17
C PRO A 88 -5.35 -22.43 12.93
N VAL A 89 -5.39 -23.10 11.78
CA VAL A 89 -5.22 -22.44 10.48
C VAL A 89 -6.57 -21.93 9.98
N VAL A 90 -6.66 -20.63 9.75
CA VAL A 90 -7.81 -19.96 9.16
C VAL A 90 -7.52 -19.65 7.69
N LYS A 91 -8.48 -19.91 6.79
CA LYS A 91 -8.38 -19.53 5.38
C LYS A 91 -9.06 -18.19 5.17
N VAL A 92 -8.31 -17.18 4.80
CA VAL A 92 -8.80 -15.81 4.59
C VAL A 92 -8.85 -15.51 3.10
N ARG A 93 -10.00 -14.99 2.62
CA ARG A 93 -10.15 -14.55 1.23
C ARG A 93 -9.39 -13.26 1.01
N CYS A 94 -8.66 -13.20 -0.10
CA CYS A 94 -7.88 -12.04 -0.48
C CYS A 94 -7.76 -11.97 -2.00
N PHE A 95 -7.87 -10.76 -2.57
CA PHE A 95 -7.57 -10.51 -3.96
C PHE A 95 -6.05 -10.31 -4.12
N ALA A 96 -5.40 -11.24 -4.79
CA ALA A 96 -3.95 -11.24 -4.93
C ALA A 96 -3.54 -11.76 -6.33
N ALA A 97 -2.63 -11.06 -6.98
CA ALA A 97 -2.13 -11.41 -8.31
C ALA A 97 -3.24 -11.59 -9.37
N GLY A 98 -4.25 -10.72 -9.33
CA GLY A 98 -5.33 -10.68 -10.31
C GLY A 98 -6.46 -11.70 -10.09
N GLU A 99 -6.46 -12.43 -8.98
CA GLU A 99 -7.52 -13.40 -8.66
C GLU A 99 -7.84 -13.44 -7.17
N VAL A 100 -9.04 -13.91 -6.83
CA VAL A 100 -9.44 -14.15 -5.45
C VAL A 100 -8.84 -15.47 -4.98
N ARG A 101 -8.06 -15.42 -3.91
CA ARG A 101 -7.38 -16.58 -3.30
C ARG A 101 -7.79 -16.77 -1.87
N GLN A 102 -7.68 -18.00 -1.39
CA GLN A 102 -7.77 -18.32 0.02
C GLN A 102 -6.37 -18.53 0.58
N ILE A 103 -5.97 -17.64 1.48
CA ILE A 103 -4.63 -17.63 2.07
C ILE A 103 -4.69 -18.24 3.46
N PRO A 104 -3.93 -19.32 3.74
CA PRO A 104 -3.90 -19.93 5.06
C PRO A 104 -3.06 -19.09 6.03
N VAL A 105 -3.66 -18.70 7.13
CA VAL A 105 -3.03 -17.89 8.18
C VAL A 105 -3.25 -18.51 9.56
N LYS A 106 -2.36 -18.21 10.51
CA LYS A 106 -2.55 -18.42 11.93
C LYS A 106 -2.64 -17.08 12.63
N VAL A 107 -3.45 -16.98 13.68
CA VAL A 107 -3.73 -15.70 14.35
C VAL A 107 -3.57 -15.87 15.85
N VAL A 108 -2.84 -14.95 16.47
CA VAL A 108 -2.77 -14.80 17.92
C VAL A 108 -3.20 -13.37 18.26
N ARG A 109 -4.33 -13.28 18.97
CA ARG A 109 -4.87 -11.98 19.41
C ARG A 109 -4.30 -11.61 20.77
N ILE A 110 -4.07 -10.31 20.95
CA ILE A 110 -3.61 -9.71 22.21
C ILE A 110 -2.22 -10.21 22.62
N VAL A 111 -1.25 -9.80 21.82
CA VAL A 111 0.16 -9.88 22.17
C VAL A 111 0.72 -8.46 22.36
N TYR A 112 1.79 -8.35 23.13
CA TYR A 112 2.45 -7.07 23.38
C TYR A 112 3.88 -7.09 22.89
N TRP A 113 4.37 -5.96 22.41
CA TRP A 113 5.73 -5.84 21.93
C TRP A 113 6.44 -4.62 22.53
N ARG A 114 7.67 -4.79 22.99
CA ARG A 114 8.43 -3.69 23.61
C ARG A 114 8.58 -2.47 22.70
N LYS A 115 8.61 -2.66 21.39
CA LYS A 115 8.66 -1.54 20.43
C LYS A 115 7.36 -0.75 20.40
N ALA A 116 6.24 -1.40 20.53
CA ALA A 116 4.92 -0.74 20.54
C ALA A 116 4.59 -0.08 21.89
N GLY A 117 5.09 -0.64 22.99
CA GLY A 117 4.77 -0.21 24.34
C GLY A 117 3.86 -1.22 25.06
N PRO A 118 3.67 -1.06 26.38
CA PRO A 118 2.86 -1.99 27.18
C PRO A 118 1.36 -1.75 27.03
N ASP A 119 0.96 -0.56 26.56
CA ASP A 119 -0.44 -0.14 26.53
C ASP A 119 -1.09 -0.39 25.16
N LEU A 120 -0.32 -0.85 24.17
CA LEU A 120 -0.80 -1.14 22.82
C LEU A 120 -0.88 -2.65 22.59
N PRO A 121 -2.09 -3.24 22.70
CA PRO A 121 -2.30 -4.65 22.34
C PRO A 121 -2.21 -4.82 20.83
N LEU A 122 -1.63 -5.92 20.39
CA LEU A 122 -1.41 -6.22 18.99
C LEU A 122 -2.05 -7.55 18.60
N LEU A 123 -2.45 -7.68 17.36
CA LEU A 123 -2.75 -8.94 16.71
C LEU A 123 -1.49 -9.42 15.97
N LEU A 124 -1.08 -10.65 16.17
CA LEU A 124 -0.08 -11.34 15.36
C LEU A 124 -0.79 -12.20 14.31
N LEU A 125 -0.48 -11.96 13.04
CA LEU A 125 -0.93 -12.77 11.91
C LEU A 125 0.27 -13.42 11.24
N VAL A 126 0.22 -14.73 11.10
CA VAL A 126 1.27 -15.54 10.47
C VAL A 126 0.73 -16.11 9.16
N ILE A 127 1.25 -15.65 8.05
CA ILE A 127 0.91 -16.20 6.73
C ILE A 127 1.81 -17.41 6.47
N LYS A 128 1.20 -18.56 6.25
CA LYS A 128 1.93 -19.81 5.96
C LYS A 128 2.62 -19.74 4.60
N PRO A 129 3.69 -20.53 4.37
CA PRO A 129 4.31 -20.64 3.05
C PRO A 129 3.29 -20.97 1.98
N LEU A 130 3.24 -20.16 0.93
CA LEU A 130 2.31 -20.34 -0.19
C LEU A 130 3.03 -21.06 -1.33
N GLY A 131 2.51 -22.19 -1.74
CA GLY A 131 3.01 -22.93 -2.90
C GLY A 131 2.70 -22.19 -4.20
N TYR A 132 3.66 -22.15 -5.12
CA TYR A 132 3.47 -21.62 -6.46
C TYR A 132 4.31 -22.39 -7.49
N ARG A 133 3.91 -22.33 -8.74
CA ARG A 133 4.67 -22.90 -9.86
C ARG A 133 4.98 -21.82 -10.87
N LEU A 134 6.19 -21.78 -11.38
CA LEU A 134 6.60 -20.81 -12.40
C LEU A 134 5.92 -21.10 -13.74
N ARG A 135 5.73 -22.38 -14.06
CA ARG A 135 5.03 -22.86 -15.27
C ARG A 135 4.17 -24.06 -14.90
N LYS A 136 3.14 -24.34 -15.70
CA LYS A 136 2.34 -25.56 -15.56
C LYS A 136 3.27 -26.78 -15.65
N GLY A 137 3.18 -27.69 -14.65
CA GLY A 137 4.04 -28.89 -14.58
C GLY A 137 5.43 -28.66 -13.96
N SER A 138 5.88 -27.43 -13.72
CA SER A 138 7.16 -27.18 -13.06
C SER A 138 7.12 -27.56 -11.57
N LYS A 139 8.30 -27.69 -10.95
CA LYS A 139 8.44 -27.95 -9.51
C LYS A 139 7.63 -26.96 -8.69
N LEU A 140 6.96 -27.46 -7.66
CA LEU A 140 6.28 -26.62 -6.67
C LEU A 140 7.32 -25.90 -5.82
N LEU A 141 7.27 -24.58 -5.83
CA LEU A 141 8.08 -23.70 -5.01
C LEU A 141 7.22 -23.09 -3.90
N TYR A 142 7.84 -22.68 -2.81
CA TYR A 142 7.14 -22.05 -1.70
C TYR A 142 7.68 -20.65 -1.46
N ARG A 143 6.78 -19.68 -1.30
CA ARG A 143 7.12 -18.34 -0.80
C ARG A 143 7.47 -18.45 0.68
N GLN A 144 8.36 -17.60 1.13
CA GLN A 144 8.67 -17.48 2.55
C GLN A 144 7.42 -17.08 3.34
N PRO A 145 7.25 -17.57 4.57
CA PRO A 145 6.18 -17.12 5.44
C PRO A 145 6.29 -15.62 5.72
N ALA A 146 5.18 -14.98 5.99
CA ALA A 146 5.18 -13.59 6.42
C ALA A 146 4.54 -13.46 7.82
N PHE A 147 5.16 -12.62 8.64
CA PHE A 147 4.76 -12.36 10.02
C PHE A 147 4.35 -10.91 10.14
N LEU A 148 3.09 -10.66 10.49
CA LEU A 148 2.51 -9.32 10.56
C LEU A 148 2.01 -9.03 11.96
N ILE A 149 2.11 -7.77 12.35
CA ILE A 149 1.38 -7.23 13.50
C ILE A 149 0.34 -6.23 13.02
N CYS A 150 -0.76 -6.16 13.74
CA CYS A 150 -1.77 -5.13 13.59
C CYS A 150 -2.03 -4.46 14.94
N THR A 151 -2.16 -3.14 14.95
CA THR A 151 -2.41 -2.36 16.18
C THR A 151 -3.87 -2.36 16.59
N ASP A 152 -4.74 -2.92 15.78
CA ASP A 152 -6.13 -3.22 16.14
C ASP A 152 -6.33 -4.73 16.24
N PRO A 153 -6.45 -5.30 17.46
CA PRO A 153 -6.66 -6.75 17.64
C PRO A 153 -8.01 -7.25 17.12
N GLN A 154 -8.97 -6.36 16.89
CA GLN A 154 -10.32 -6.72 16.46
C GLN A 154 -10.53 -6.54 14.95
N LEU A 155 -9.55 -5.99 14.23
CA LEU A 155 -9.67 -5.80 12.79
C LEU A 155 -10.03 -7.10 12.07
N ASP A 156 -10.95 -7.02 11.12
CA ASP A 156 -11.31 -8.15 10.27
C ASP A 156 -10.08 -8.66 9.50
N LEU A 157 -9.90 -9.98 9.48
CA LEU A 157 -8.72 -10.61 8.89
C LEU A 157 -8.65 -10.44 7.38
N THR A 158 -9.80 -10.32 6.70
CA THR A 158 -9.86 -10.06 5.26
C THR A 158 -9.35 -8.66 4.95
N VAL A 159 -9.80 -7.67 5.73
CA VAL A 159 -9.33 -6.28 5.61
C VAL A 159 -7.82 -6.19 5.90
N LEU A 160 -7.36 -6.81 6.99
CA LEU A 160 -5.95 -6.82 7.38
C LEU A 160 -5.07 -7.42 6.27
N LEU A 161 -5.45 -8.61 5.80
CA LEU A 161 -4.68 -9.33 4.80
C LEU A 161 -4.70 -8.61 3.45
N GLN A 162 -5.86 -8.06 3.05
CA GLN A 162 -6.00 -7.30 1.82
C GLN A 162 -5.10 -6.05 1.85
N ALA A 163 -5.16 -5.27 2.92
CA ALA A 163 -4.31 -4.08 3.06
C ALA A 163 -2.80 -4.40 3.01
N TYR A 164 -2.40 -5.54 3.56
CA TYR A 164 -1.00 -5.98 3.46
C TYR A 164 -0.63 -6.38 2.02
N VAL A 165 -1.51 -7.07 1.32
CA VAL A 165 -1.27 -7.48 -0.08
C VAL A 165 -1.27 -6.26 -1.00
N ASP A 166 -2.18 -5.32 -0.81
CA ASP A 166 -2.30 -4.09 -1.61
C ASP A 166 -1.06 -3.19 -1.48
N ARG A 167 -0.31 -3.30 -0.38
CA ARG A 167 0.99 -2.61 -0.26
C ARG A 167 1.92 -2.87 -1.45
N TRP A 168 1.88 -4.06 -2.03
CA TRP A 168 2.70 -4.41 -3.20
C TRP A 168 2.35 -3.58 -4.44
N GLU A 169 1.15 -3.04 -4.53
CA GLU A 169 0.74 -2.17 -5.62
C GLU A 169 1.62 -0.90 -5.72
N ILE A 170 2.20 -0.44 -4.60
CA ILE A 170 3.15 0.69 -4.61
C ILE A 170 4.36 0.36 -5.49
N GLU A 171 4.91 -0.85 -5.35
CA GLU A 171 6.06 -1.30 -6.14
C GLU A 171 5.69 -1.51 -7.61
N CYS A 172 4.48 -2.02 -7.87
CA CYS A 172 3.93 -2.14 -9.22
C CYS A 172 3.73 -0.76 -9.86
N ASN A 173 3.14 0.18 -9.12
CA ASN A 173 2.91 1.54 -9.60
C ASN A 173 4.22 2.24 -9.95
N HIS A 174 5.23 2.20 -9.07
CA HIS A 174 6.55 2.78 -9.37
C HIS A 174 7.22 2.16 -10.59
N ARG A 175 7.09 0.85 -10.77
CA ARG A 175 7.60 0.19 -11.98
C ARG A 175 6.87 0.69 -13.22
N ASP A 176 5.54 0.75 -13.18
CA ASP A 176 4.72 1.14 -14.31
C ASP A 176 4.86 2.64 -14.64
N GLU A 177 4.97 3.51 -13.62
CA GLU A 177 5.33 4.92 -13.78
C GLU A 177 6.66 5.09 -14.52
N LYS A 178 7.68 4.32 -14.15
CA LYS A 178 9.00 4.39 -14.82
C LYS A 178 8.98 3.80 -16.22
N SER A 179 8.35 2.64 -16.41
CA SER A 179 8.43 1.89 -17.66
C SER A 179 7.41 2.31 -18.70
N LEU A 180 6.25 2.83 -18.31
CA LEU A 180 5.15 3.17 -19.22
C LEU A 180 4.93 4.69 -19.37
N ILE A 181 5.14 5.45 -18.30
CA ILE A 181 4.98 6.91 -18.29
C ILE A 181 6.32 7.63 -18.46
N GLY A 182 7.44 6.94 -18.18
CA GLY A 182 8.78 7.51 -18.27
C GLY A 182 9.12 8.45 -17.11
N THR A 183 8.52 8.26 -15.94
CA THR A 183 8.80 9.06 -14.74
C THR A 183 10.28 9.00 -14.38
N ALA A 184 10.88 10.17 -14.17
CA ALA A 184 12.31 10.36 -13.93
C ALA A 184 13.23 9.97 -15.12
N GLN A 185 12.71 9.77 -16.33
CA GLN A 185 13.49 9.50 -17.55
C GLN A 185 13.58 10.74 -18.47
N GLY A 186 12.92 11.83 -18.11
CA GLY A 186 12.95 13.08 -18.89
C GLY A 186 14.34 13.69 -18.87
N GLN A 187 14.88 13.97 -20.06
CA GLN A 187 16.15 14.69 -20.22
C GLN A 187 15.88 16.20 -20.24
N VAL A 188 15.67 16.77 -19.06
CA VAL A 188 15.36 18.19 -18.89
C VAL A 188 16.46 18.87 -18.07
N TRP A 189 16.88 20.06 -18.50
CA TRP A 189 17.99 20.81 -17.92
C TRP A 189 17.52 22.01 -17.08
N ASN A 190 16.30 22.46 -17.30
CA ASN A 190 15.75 23.57 -16.53
C ASN A 190 15.44 23.11 -15.11
N PRO A 191 15.93 23.78 -14.04
CA PRO A 191 15.69 23.39 -12.65
C PRO A 191 14.20 23.19 -12.30
N TRP A 192 13.32 23.97 -12.85
CA TRP A 192 11.87 23.84 -12.67
C TRP A 192 11.31 22.60 -13.38
N ALA A 193 11.77 22.32 -14.58
CA ALA A 193 11.34 21.15 -15.33
C ALA A 193 11.81 19.86 -14.67
N VAL A 194 13.02 19.83 -14.10
CA VAL A 194 13.55 18.69 -13.35
C VAL A 194 12.63 18.28 -12.19
N VAL A 195 12.07 19.26 -11.48
CA VAL A 195 11.17 19.01 -10.35
C VAL A 195 9.74 18.73 -10.81
N ARG A 196 9.23 19.53 -11.76
CA ARG A 196 7.79 19.49 -12.13
C ARG A 196 7.44 18.36 -13.09
N LEU A 197 8.34 17.97 -13.98
CA LEU A 197 8.06 16.92 -14.95
C LEU A 197 7.76 15.56 -14.28
N PRO A 198 8.55 15.05 -13.33
CA PRO A 198 8.19 13.84 -12.62
C PRO A 198 6.86 13.95 -11.85
N GLN A 199 6.60 15.10 -11.22
CA GLN A 199 5.34 15.33 -10.51
C GLN A 199 4.13 15.29 -11.46
N PHE A 200 4.26 15.89 -12.63
CA PHE A 200 3.23 15.87 -13.66
C PHE A 200 3.00 14.45 -14.20
N GLN A 201 4.06 13.68 -14.42
CA GLN A 201 3.98 12.29 -14.87
C GLN A 201 3.25 11.40 -13.84
N VAL A 202 3.58 11.55 -12.54
CA VAL A 202 2.89 10.84 -11.45
C VAL A 202 1.41 11.28 -11.36
N ALA A 203 1.12 12.55 -11.55
CA ALA A 203 -0.27 13.04 -11.56
C ALA A 203 -1.08 12.42 -12.71
N ILE A 204 -0.52 12.37 -13.93
CA ILE A 204 -1.17 11.70 -15.08
C ILE A 204 -1.43 10.22 -14.78
N TYR A 205 -0.44 9.52 -14.22
CA TYR A 205 -0.61 8.13 -13.82
C TYR A 205 -1.75 7.96 -12.80
N SER A 206 -1.80 8.82 -11.80
CA SER A 206 -2.84 8.82 -10.78
C SER A 206 -4.22 9.08 -11.34
N LEU A 207 -4.33 10.03 -12.29
CA LEU A 207 -5.59 10.31 -13.00
C LEU A 207 -6.06 9.13 -13.85
N LEU A 208 -5.14 8.44 -14.54
CA LEU A 208 -5.46 7.22 -15.29
C LEU A 208 -6.00 6.12 -14.38
N LEU A 209 -5.37 5.91 -13.22
CA LEU A 209 -5.86 4.95 -12.22
C LEU A 209 -7.23 5.35 -11.69
N LEU A 210 -7.43 6.61 -11.35
CA LEU A 210 -8.72 7.11 -10.86
C LEU A 210 -9.81 6.92 -11.90
N ALA A 211 -9.57 7.30 -13.16
CA ALA A 211 -10.49 7.10 -14.26
C ALA A 211 -10.84 5.60 -14.43
N SER A 212 -9.86 4.71 -14.32
CA SER A 212 -10.09 3.28 -14.41
C SER A 212 -10.90 2.72 -13.24
N ILE A 213 -10.74 3.26 -12.02
CA ILE A 213 -11.55 2.90 -10.86
C ILE A 213 -12.99 3.35 -11.04
N LEU A 214 -13.20 4.56 -11.55
CA LEU A 214 -14.55 5.09 -11.83
C LEU A 214 -15.26 4.29 -12.92
N ALA A 215 -14.54 3.88 -13.96
CA ALA A 215 -15.11 3.13 -15.08
C ALA A 215 -15.34 1.65 -14.77
N TYR A 216 -14.44 0.99 -14.04
CA TYR A 216 -14.41 -0.47 -13.85
C TYR A 216 -14.58 -0.93 -12.40
N GLY A 217 -14.88 -0.03 -11.48
CA GLY A 217 -14.98 -0.30 -10.06
C GLY A 217 -13.64 -0.32 -9.33
N PHE A 218 -13.69 -0.35 -8.01
CA PHE A 218 -12.52 -0.20 -7.13
C PHE A 218 -11.38 -1.20 -7.44
N GLN A 219 -11.72 -2.45 -7.75
CA GLN A 219 -10.73 -3.47 -8.12
C GLN A 219 -10.49 -3.54 -9.64
N ARG A 220 -11.14 -2.71 -10.43
CA ARG A 220 -11.09 -2.68 -11.89
C ARG A 220 -11.41 -4.03 -12.54
N THR A 221 -12.41 -4.74 -12.00
CA THR A 221 -12.81 -6.09 -12.44
C THR A 221 -14.13 -6.11 -13.20
N ALA A 222 -14.79 -4.96 -13.38
CA ALA A 222 -15.98 -4.89 -14.23
C ALA A 222 -15.63 -5.15 -15.69
N VAL A 223 -16.62 -5.57 -16.47
CA VAL A 223 -16.43 -5.93 -17.89
C VAL A 223 -15.79 -4.78 -18.66
N TYR A 224 -14.68 -5.05 -19.29
CA TYR A 224 -13.99 -4.14 -20.20
C TYR A 224 -13.55 -4.92 -21.45
N LEU A 225 -12.86 -4.26 -22.38
CA LEU A 225 -12.46 -4.84 -23.66
C LEU A 225 -11.80 -6.23 -23.51
N PRO A 226 -12.08 -7.19 -24.40
CA PRO A 226 -11.55 -8.53 -24.34
C PRO A 226 -10.02 -8.51 -24.34
N LEU A 227 -9.44 -9.21 -23.39
CA LEU A 227 -7.98 -9.36 -23.31
C LEU A 227 -7.47 -10.24 -24.46
N PRO A 228 -6.23 -10.03 -24.92
CA PRO A 228 -5.58 -10.93 -25.84
C PRO A 228 -5.61 -12.37 -25.33
N LEU A 229 -5.74 -13.35 -26.22
CA LEU A 229 -5.88 -14.78 -25.87
C LEU A 229 -4.77 -15.32 -24.96
N TRP A 230 -3.57 -14.75 -25.03
CA TRP A 230 -2.45 -15.10 -24.16
C TRP A 230 -2.60 -14.60 -22.70
N ARG A 231 -3.53 -13.67 -22.44
CA ARG A 231 -3.84 -13.12 -21.09
C ARG A 231 -5.07 -13.76 -20.43
N ARG A 232 -5.42 -14.98 -20.74
CA ARG A 232 -6.67 -15.66 -20.34
C ARG A 232 -7.02 -15.63 -18.86
N LYS A 233 -6.11 -15.27 -17.97
CA LYS A 233 -6.32 -15.29 -16.51
C LYS A 233 -6.38 -13.92 -15.85
N SER A 234 -6.15 -12.85 -16.56
CA SER A 234 -6.22 -11.52 -15.97
C SER A 234 -7.67 -11.05 -15.93
N ILE A 235 -8.19 -10.81 -14.75
CA ILE A 235 -9.56 -10.31 -14.55
C ILE A 235 -9.62 -8.78 -14.44
N ARG A 236 -8.49 -8.10 -14.49
CA ARG A 236 -8.41 -6.64 -14.52
C ARG A 236 -7.42 -6.14 -15.58
N PRO A 237 -7.64 -4.95 -16.17
CA PRO A 237 -6.71 -4.37 -17.14
C PRO A 237 -5.38 -4.04 -16.47
N SER A 238 -4.29 -4.23 -17.20
CA SER A 238 -2.99 -3.67 -16.84
C SER A 238 -2.98 -2.16 -17.15
N ILE A 239 -1.99 -1.44 -16.64
CA ILE A 239 -1.81 -0.02 -16.97
C ILE A 239 -1.58 0.18 -18.48
N LEU A 240 -0.85 -0.74 -19.11
CA LEU A 240 -0.66 -0.70 -20.58
C LEU A 240 -1.98 -0.87 -21.34
N ASP A 241 -2.88 -1.74 -20.87
CA ASP A 241 -4.22 -1.89 -21.48
C ASP A 241 -5.04 -0.60 -21.35
N LEU A 242 -4.97 0.05 -20.17
CA LEU A 242 -5.65 1.32 -19.94
C LEU A 242 -5.07 2.47 -20.82
N LEU A 243 -3.76 2.51 -20.98
CA LEU A 243 -3.10 3.48 -21.86
C LEU A 243 -3.50 3.26 -23.33
N ASN A 244 -3.54 2.02 -23.78
CA ASN A 244 -3.96 1.69 -25.14
C ASN A 244 -5.44 2.06 -25.34
N LEU A 245 -6.31 1.71 -24.39
CA LEU A 245 -7.71 2.10 -24.45
C LEU A 245 -7.89 3.63 -24.52
N LEU A 246 -7.17 4.38 -23.68
CA LEU A 246 -7.20 5.84 -23.70
C LEU A 246 -6.72 6.38 -25.05
N ARG A 247 -5.62 5.83 -25.58
CA ARG A 247 -5.10 6.20 -26.90
C ARG A 247 -6.15 5.96 -27.98
N ASP A 248 -6.75 4.78 -28.01
CA ASP A 248 -7.78 4.45 -29.00
C ASP A 248 -8.98 5.39 -28.91
N GLN A 249 -9.41 5.75 -27.71
CA GLN A 249 -10.49 6.72 -27.50
C GLN A 249 -10.14 8.13 -27.99
N ILE A 250 -8.92 8.58 -27.76
CA ILE A 250 -8.43 9.89 -28.24
C ILE A 250 -8.38 9.90 -29.76
N PHE A 251 -7.84 8.87 -30.40
CA PHE A 251 -7.77 8.78 -31.85
C PHE A 251 -9.15 8.65 -32.50
N ALA A 252 -10.05 7.85 -31.92
CA ALA A 252 -11.42 7.72 -32.44
C ALA A 252 -12.19 9.04 -32.41
N ARG A 253 -12.03 9.84 -31.35
CA ARG A 253 -12.64 11.18 -31.25
C ARG A 253 -11.98 12.17 -32.19
N GLY A 254 -10.65 12.15 -32.30
CA GLY A 254 -9.92 13.06 -33.22
C GLY A 254 -10.26 12.84 -34.69
N MET A 255 -10.69 11.64 -35.07
CA MET A 255 -11.18 11.38 -36.45
C MET A 255 -12.63 11.82 -36.67
N GLN A 256 -13.43 12.02 -35.61
CA GLN A 256 -14.84 12.41 -35.75
C GLN A 256 -15.07 13.94 -35.66
N ASP A 257 -14.25 14.69 -34.89
CA ASP A 257 -14.62 16.02 -34.47
C ASP A 257 -13.64 17.14 -34.89
N ASN A 258 -12.45 16.89 -35.47
CA ASN A 258 -11.56 17.96 -35.89
C ASN A 258 -10.55 17.54 -36.95
N PRO A 259 -10.32 18.37 -37.98
CA PRO A 259 -9.09 18.27 -38.75
C PRO A 259 -7.90 18.53 -37.82
N THR A 260 -6.83 17.75 -37.99
CA THR A 260 -5.56 17.86 -37.25
C THR A 260 -5.25 19.33 -36.96
N PRO A 261 -5.05 19.75 -35.68
CA PRO A 261 -4.65 21.12 -35.39
C PRO A 261 -3.41 21.45 -36.23
N SER A 262 -3.47 22.51 -37.01
CA SER A 262 -2.33 22.94 -37.79
C SER A 262 -1.24 23.45 -36.81
N ILE A 263 0.02 23.42 -37.25
CA ILE A 263 1.13 24.04 -36.49
C ILE A 263 0.81 25.50 -36.14
N ASP A 264 0.00 26.17 -36.95
CA ASP A 264 -0.41 27.56 -36.77
C ASP A 264 -1.37 27.75 -35.58
N ASP A 265 -2.13 26.74 -35.19
CA ASP A 265 -3.00 26.78 -33.99
C ASP A 265 -2.18 26.78 -32.68
N PHE A 266 -0.96 26.24 -32.71
CA PHE A 266 -0.02 26.33 -31.59
C PHE A 266 0.74 27.66 -31.53
N ALA A 267 0.87 28.36 -32.64
CA ALA A 267 1.51 29.70 -32.71
C ALA A 267 0.61 30.78 -32.09
N ALA A 268 -0.71 30.55 -32.01
CA ALA A 268 -1.68 31.46 -31.39
C ALA A 268 -1.72 31.32 -29.83
N LEU A 269 -1.08 30.34 -29.23
CA LEU A 269 -0.88 30.30 -27.79
C LEU A 269 0.16 31.37 -27.42
N ALA A 270 -0.31 32.43 -26.77
CA ALA A 270 0.52 33.57 -26.37
C ALA A 270 1.80 33.07 -25.64
N PRO A 271 2.97 33.68 -25.94
CA PRO A 271 4.20 33.30 -25.27
C PRO A 271 4.02 33.46 -23.77
N VAL A 272 4.30 32.39 -23.02
CA VAL A 272 4.37 32.43 -21.55
C VAL A 272 5.34 33.54 -21.18
N ASP A 273 4.85 34.56 -20.50
CA ASP A 273 5.62 35.74 -20.10
C ASP A 273 6.91 35.26 -19.37
N ALA A 274 8.04 35.47 -20.06
CA ALA A 274 9.37 35.08 -19.56
C ALA A 274 9.76 35.85 -18.28
N ASN A 275 8.97 36.87 -17.91
CA ASN A 275 9.15 37.70 -16.71
C ASN A 275 8.26 37.33 -15.52
N ALA A 276 7.50 36.25 -15.60
CA ALA A 276 6.79 35.76 -14.44
C ALA A 276 7.80 35.50 -13.28
N ARG A 277 7.66 36.27 -12.21
CA ARG A 277 8.56 36.28 -11.05
C ARG A 277 8.88 34.87 -10.62
N LYS A 278 10.16 34.51 -10.58
CA LYS A 278 10.67 33.28 -9.95
C LYS A 278 10.14 33.21 -8.51
N PRO A 279 9.47 32.14 -8.10
CA PRO A 279 9.15 31.95 -6.69
C PRO A 279 10.46 31.85 -5.89
N PRO A 280 10.49 32.32 -4.64
CA PRO A 280 11.71 32.30 -3.84
C PRO A 280 12.20 30.84 -3.67
N LEU A 281 13.51 30.66 -3.86
CA LEU A 281 14.23 29.45 -3.50
C LEU A 281 14.15 29.32 -1.97
N GLY A 282 13.29 28.46 -1.46
CA GLY A 282 13.12 28.25 -0.03
C GLY A 282 11.73 27.73 0.35
N SER A 283 11.34 26.60 -0.14
CA SER A 283 10.38 25.75 0.58
C SER A 283 10.95 24.34 0.63
N GLU A 284 11.77 24.13 1.64
CA GLU A 284 12.15 22.81 2.13
C GLU A 284 10.92 22.12 2.71
N THR A 285 10.05 21.62 1.89
CA THR A 285 8.97 20.75 2.36
C THR A 285 8.44 19.96 1.18
N LEU A 286 9.17 18.97 0.71
CA LEU A 286 8.61 17.88 -0.12
C LEU A 286 9.66 16.87 -0.59
N CYS A 287 10.59 16.47 0.27
CA CYS A 287 11.48 15.35 -0.02
C CYS A 287 11.71 14.47 1.19
N THR A 288 10.65 14.00 1.84
CA THR A 288 10.75 12.96 2.87
C THR A 288 9.60 11.96 2.75
N VAL A 289 9.46 11.38 1.57
CA VAL A 289 8.72 10.12 1.39
C VAL A 289 9.43 9.31 0.33
N ALA A 290 10.61 8.81 0.65
CA ALA A 290 11.22 7.67 -0.03
C ALA A 290 12.54 7.34 0.66
N ALA A 291 12.50 6.53 1.68
CA ALA A 291 13.56 5.60 2.09
C ALA A 291 12.91 4.47 2.90
#